data_cf26e19a138ceffc08a7861882bca229
#
_entry.id   cf26e19a138ceffc08a7861882bca229
#
_cell.length_a   1.000
_cell.length_b   1.000
_cell.length_c   1.000
_cell.angle_alpha   90.00
_cell.angle_beta   90.00
_cell.angle_gamma   90.00
#
_symmetry.space_group_name_H-M   'P 1'
#
loop_
_entity.id
_entity.type
_entity.pdbx_description
1 polymer ?
#
loop_
_entity_poly.entity_id
_entity_poly.type
_entity_poly.pdbx_seq_one_letter_code
_entity_poly.pdbx_strand_id
1 'polypeptide(L)'
;MVGGNAGDFERAKPVFDKLGKSSVLCGAVGAGQVVKLANQIVVGLNILAVAEAMVLAQKAGVNPETVFEAIKGGLAGSNVMNAKGPMMFNRNFQPGFRIELHYKDIINAMQAAREMQV
;
A
#
# COMPACT_ATOMS: atom_id res chain seq x y z
N MET A 1 -2.45 -12.99 0.95
CA MET A 1 -2.59 -12.95 2.42
C MET A 1 -3.76 -13.85 2.78
N VAL A 2 -3.52 -14.93 3.53
CA VAL A 2 -4.51 -15.97 3.81
C VAL A 2 -4.65 -16.13 5.34
N GLY A 3 -5.89 -16.22 5.84
CA GLY A 3 -6.19 -16.57 7.22
C GLY A 3 -6.87 -17.94 7.25
N GLY A 4 -6.42 -18.81 8.14
CA GLY A 4 -6.96 -20.16 8.28
C GLY A 4 -6.00 -21.09 9.03
N ASN A 5 -6.27 -22.40 9.03
CA ASN A 5 -5.33 -23.34 9.58
C ASN A 5 -4.27 -23.77 8.54
N ALA A 6 -3.11 -24.26 9.03
CA ALA A 6 -1.99 -24.61 8.17
C ALA A 6 -2.31 -25.78 7.22
N GLY A 7 -3.06 -26.78 7.68
CA GLY A 7 -3.40 -27.94 6.86
C GLY A 7 -4.26 -27.58 5.64
N ASP A 8 -5.25 -26.71 5.82
CA ASP A 8 -6.09 -26.23 4.72
C ASP A 8 -5.30 -25.30 3.79
N PHE A 9 -4.41 -24.47 4.35
CA PHE A 9 -3.52 -23.63 3.54
C PHE A 9 -2.64 -24.46 2.60
N GLU A 10 -1.99 -25.52 3.12
CA GLU A 10 -1.16 -26.39 2.28
C GLU A 10 -1.98 -27.12 1.21
N ARG A 11 -3.19 -27.57 1.53
CA ARG A 11 -4.10 -28.19 0.55
C ARG A 11 -4.52 -27.21 -0.55
N ALA A 12 -4.72 -25.94 -0.21
CA ALA A 12 -5.12 -24.90 -1.15
C ALA A 12 -3.93 -24.28 -1.92
N LYS A 13 -2.69 -24.50 -1.45
CA LYS A 13 -1.49 -23.88 -2.01
C LYS A 13 -1.33 -24.08 -3.53
N PRO A 14 -1.60 -25.24 -4.14
CA PRO A 14 -1.50 -25.41 -5.59
C PRO A 14 -2.44 -24.47 -6.38
N VAL A 15 -3.57 -24.10 -5.78
CA VAL A 15 -4.50 -23.12 -6.37
C VAL A 15 -3.92 -21.71 -6.22
N PHE A 16 -3.44 -21.34 -5.02
CA PHE A 16 -2.83 -20.04 -4.77
C PHE A 16 -1.64 -19.76 -5.69
N ASP A 17 -0.80 -20.76 -5.95
CA ASP A 17 0.36 -20.64 -6.82
C ASP A 17 -0.01 -20.38 -8.31
N LYS A 18 -1.27 -20.62 -8.69
CA LYS A 18 -1.82 -20.25 -10.01
C LYS A 18 -2.47 -18.87 -10.02
N LEU A 19 -2.92 -18.38 -8.86
CA LEU A 19 -3.62 -17.10 -8.73
C LEU A 19 -2.68 -15.92 -8.49
N GLY A 20 -1.49 -16.14 -7.96
CA GLY A 20 -0.57 -15.07 -7.61
C GLY A 20 0.89 -15.51 -7.54
N LYS A 21 1.77 -14.53 -7.43
CA LYS A 21 3.23 -14.78 -7.33
C LYS A 21 3.65 -15.39 -5.99
N SER A 22 2.86 -15.17 -4.93
CA SER A 22 3.13 -15.67 -3.60
C SER A 22 1.84 -15.74 -2.77
N SER A 23 1.80 -16.67 -1.85
CA SER A 23 0.77 -16.77 -0.82
C SER A 23 1.42 -16.87 0.55
N VAL A 24 0.85 -16.19 1.54
CA VAL A 24 1.36 -16.19 2.92
C VAL A 24 0.21 -16.51 3.85
N LEU A 25 0.40 -17.52 4.70
CA LEU A 25 -0.50 -17.79 5.82
C LEU A 25 -0.22 -16.78 6.92
N CYS A 26 -1.17 -15.92 7.18
CA CYS A 26 -1.05 -14.79 8.12
C CYS A 26 -1.46 -15.15 9.55
N GLY A 27 -2.10 -16.28 9.75
CA GLY A 27 -2.63 -16.73 11.04
C GLY A 27 -4.03 -17.33 10.91
N ALA A 28 -4.80 -17.33 11.99
CA ALA A 28 -6.16 -17.86 12.05
C ALA A 28 -7.12 -17.17 11.07
N VAL A 29 -8.35 -17.67 10.96
CA VAL A 29 -9.41 -17.04 10.18
C VAL A 29 -9.55 -15.56 10.57
N GLY A 30 -9.57 -14.67 9.59
CA GLY A 30 -9.58 -13.21 9.79
C GLY A 30 -8.19 -12.54 9.70
N ALA A 31 -7.08 -13.25 10.00
CA ALA A 31 -5.74 -12.65 9.99
C ALA A 31 -5.34 -12.07 8.61
N GLY A 32 -5.77 -12.70 7.53
CA GLY A 32 -5.53 -12.19 6.17
C GLY A 32 -6.15 -10.81 5.93
N GLN A 33 -7.34 -10.56 6.49
CA GLN A 33 -8.00 -9.24 6.42
C GLN A 33 -7.24 -8.20 7.25
N VAL A 34 -6.80 -8.55 8.45
CA VAL A 34 -6.02 -7.64 9.29
C VAL A 34 -4.73 -7.23 8.58
N VAL A 35 -3.99 -8.19 8.00
CA VAL A 35 -2.78 -7.90 7.22
C VAL A 35 -3.09 -7.04 5.99
N LYS A 36 -4.25 -7.24 5.34
CA LYS A 36 -4.70 -6.37 4.24
C LYS A 36 -4.96 -4.94 4.73
N LEU A 37 -5.59 -4.75 5.87
CA LEU A 37 -5.82 -3.41 6.44
C LEU A 37 -4.48 -2.72 6.78
N ALA A 38 -3.56 -3.43 7.42
CA ALA A 38 -2.22 -2.93 7.70
C ALA A 38 -1.48 -2.50 6.41
N ASN A 39 -1.55 -3.31 5.35
CA ASN A 39 -0.99 -2.94 4.05
C ASN A 39 -1.61 -1.63 3.52
N GLN A 40 -2.93 -1.44 3.63
CA GLN A 40 -3.60 -0.25 3.11
C GLN A 40 -3.24 1.01 3.89
N ILE A 41 -3.02 0.91 5.20
CA ILE A 41 -2.48 2.01 6.01
C ILE A 41 -1.10 2.43 5.47
N VAL A 42 -0.19 1.48 5.29
CA VAL A 42 1.15 1.77 4.76
C VAL A 42 1.08 2.38 3.36
N VAL A 43 0.26 1.83 2.47
CA VAL A 43 0.08 2.37 1.11
C VAL A 43 -0.47 3.80 1.15
N GLY A 44 -1.51 4.06 1.93
CA GLY A 44 -2.13 5.38 2.03
C GLY A 44 -1.17 6.44 2.56
N LEU A 45 -0.47 6.13 3.66
CA LEU A 45 0.49 7.05 4.26
C LEU A 45 1.70 7.30 3.34
N ASN A 46 2.19 6.30 2.62
CA ASN A 46 3.24 6.50 1.63
C ASN A 46 2.79 7.42 0.48
N ILE A 47 1.56 7.26 -0.03
CA ILE A 47 1.03 8.16 -1.08
C ILE A 47 0.99 9.60 -0.55
N LEU A 48 0.48 9.81 0.65
CA LEU A 48 0.41 11.12 1.28
C LEU A 48 1.80 11.73 1.47
N ALA A 49 2.73 10.98 2.08
CA ALA A 49 4.09 11.44 2.33
C ALA A 49 4.82 11.85 1.03
N VAL A 50 4.69 11.05 -0.03
CA VAL A 50 5.27 11.37 -1.34
C VAL A 50 4.64 12.63 -1.92
N ALA A 51 3.32 12.78 -1.84
CA ALA A 51 2.63 13.97 -2.34
C ALA A 51 3.08 15.24 -1.61
N GLU A 52 3.15 15.23 -0.28
CA GLU A 52 3.63 16.36 0.54
C GLU A 52 5.08 16.72 0.22
N ALA A 53 5.97 15.73 0.11
CA ALA A 53 7.37 15.95 -0.25
C ALA A 53 7.50 16.60 -1.64
N MET A 54 6.74 16.15 -2.64
CA MET A 54 6.75 16.74 -3.99
C MET A 54 6.23 18.20 -3.98
N VAL A 55 5.17 18.48 -3.22
CA VAL A 55 4.63 19.84 -3.08
C VAL A 55 5.63 20.76 -2.37
N LEU A 56 6.25 20.29 -1.27
CA LEU A 56 7.29 21.04 -0.57
C LEU A 56 8.44 21.41 -1.50
N ALA A 57 8.95 20.44 -2.25
CA ALA A 57 10.03 20.63 -3.20
C ALA A 57 9.67 21.67 -4.27
N GLN A 58 8.49 21.53 -4.87
CA GLN A 58 8.00 22.45 -5.89
C GLN A 58 7.88 23.88 -5.34
N LYS A 59 7.37 24.04 -4.12
CA LYS A 59 7.26 25.37 -3.47
C LYS A 59 8.61 25.97 -3.13
N ALA A 60 9.60 25.15 -2.84
CA ALA A 60 11.00 25.57 -2.61
C ALA A 60 11.79 25.82 -3.92
N GLY A 61 11.19 25.67 -5.08
CA GLY A 61 11.83 25.87 -6.38
C GLY A 61 12.68 24.67 -6.85
N VAL A 62 12.55 23.50 -6.19
CA VAL A 62 13.24 22.29 -6.60
C VAL A 62 12.31 21.44 -7.48
N ASN A 63 12.84 20.92 -8.58
CA ASN A 63 12.06 20.05 -9.46
C ASN A 63 11.68 18.74 -8.73
N PRO A 64 10.38 18.41 -8.64
CA PRO A 64 9.93 17.19 -7.96
C PRO A 64 10.53 15.88 -8.52
N GLU A 65 10.78 15.80 -9.82
CA GLU A 65 11.47 14.65 -10.43
C GLU A 65 12.90 14.50 -9.92
N THR A 66 13.63 15.62 -9.75
CA THR A 66 14.97 15.62 -9.16
C THR A 66 14.94 15.11 -7.71
N VAL A 67 13.93 15.53 -6.93
CA VAL A 67 13.76 15.02 -5.56
C VAL A 67 13.49 13.52 -5.57
N PHE A 68 12.58 13.07 -6.43
CA PHE A 68 12.27 11.64 -6.59
C PHE A 68 13.53 10.83 -6.88
N GLU A 69 14.33 11.24 -7.87
CA GLU A 69 15.58 10.54 -8.23
C GLU A 69 16.60 10.52 -7.07
N ALA A 70 16.70 11.61 -6.32
CA ALA A 70 17.65 11.72 -5.22
C ALA A 70 17.31 10.81 -4.02
N ILE A 71 16.02 10.59 -3.73
CA ILE A 71 15.61 9.89 -2.50
C ILE A 71 15.05 8.48 -2.72
N LYS A 72 14.72 8.09 -3.95
CA LYS A 72 14.10 6.78 -4.24
C LYS A 72 14.96 5.58 -3.85
N GLY A 73 16.28 5.74 -3.83
CA GLY A 73 17.25 4.69 -3.44
C GLY A 73 17.58 4.64 -1.95
N GLY A 74 17.10 5.61 -1.17
CA GLY A 74 17.33 5.71 0.26
C GLY A 74 16.17 5.15 1.10
N LEU A 75 16.19 5.45 2.40
CA LEU A 75 15.17 5.01 3.36
C LEU A 75 13.76 5.53 3.04
N ALA A 76 13.65 6.66 2.35
CA ALA A 76 12.37 7.22 1.90
C ALA A 76 11.77 6.44 0.73
N GLY A 77 12.58 5.65 0.02
CA GLY A 77 12.14 4.88 -1.14
C GLY A 77 11.12 3.80 -0.77
N SER A 78 10.14 3.60 -1.65
CA SER A 78 9.13 2.55 -1.51
C SER A 78 8.56 2.16 -2.86
N ASN A 79 7.97 0.96 -2.96
CA ASN A 79 7.24 0.55 -4.16
C ASN A 79 6.08 1.51 -4.48
N VAL A 80 5.46 2.10 -3.46
CA VAL A 80 4.43 3.12 -3.63
C VAL A 80 5.00 4.39 -4.25
N MET A 81 6.13 4.88 -3.74
CA MET A 81 6.83 6.04 -4.28
C MET A 81 7.23 5.81 -5.74
N ASN A 82 7.80 4.64 -6.05
CA ASN A 82 8.21 4.29 -7.42
C ASN A 82 7.02 4.23 -8.39
N ALA A 83 5.87 3.74 -7.93
CA ALA A 83 4.67 3.64 -8.76
C ALA A 83 3.91 4.96 -8.89
N LYS A 84 3.88 5.80 -7.85
CA LYS A 84 3.00 6.98 -7.77
C LYS A 84 3.73 8.31 -7.94
N GLY A 85 5.00 8.40 -7.58
CA GLY A 85 5.80 9.61 -7.80
C GLY A 85 5.77 10.10 -9.24
N PRO A 86 6.11 9.26 -10.24
CA PRO A 86 6.02 9.65 -11.65
C PRO A 86 4.63 10.13 -12.08
N MET A 87 3.57 9.51 -11.56
CA MET A 87 2.21 9.96 -11.86
C MET A 87 1.94 11.37 -11.30
N MET A 88 2.43 11.67 -10.08
CA MET A 88 2.22 12.96 -9.41
C MET A 88 2.94 14.10 -10.15
N PHE A 89 4.24 13.99 -10.40
CA PHE A 89 4.97 15.09 -11.03
C PHE A 89 4.67 15.24 -12.54
N ASN A 90 4.23 14.19 -13.22
CA ASN A 90 3.72 14.26 -14.61
C ASN A 90 2.23 14.63 -14.69
N ARG A 91 1.57 14.89 -13.54
CA ARG A 91 0.14 15.20 -13.43
C ARG A 91 -0.76 14.17 -14.12
N ASN A 92 -0.34 12.90 -14.09
CA ASN A 92 -1.13 11.78 -14.59
C ASN A 92 -2.05 11.26 -13.49
N PHE A 93 -3.28 11.73 -13.48
CA PHE A 93 -4.30 11.35 -12.49
C PHE A 93 -5.28 10.28 -13.00
N GLN A 94 -4.90 9.56 -14.06
CA GLN A 94 -5.69 8.42 -14.51
C GLN A 94 -5.72 7.32 -13.44
N PRO A 95 -6.90 6.76 -13.13
CA PRO A 95 -7.01 5.76 -12.07
C PRO A 95 -6.33 4.43 -12.47
N GLY A 96 -5.32 4.01 -11.70
CA GLY A 96 -4.83 2.63 -11.72
C GLY A 96 -5.57 1.78 -10.69
N PHE A 97 -5.93 2.39 -9.56
CA PHE A 97 -6.81 1.87 -8.52
C PHE A 97 -7.71 3.00 -8.07
N ARG A 98 -9.03 2.80 -8.11
CA ARG A 98 -10.00 3.86 -7.83
C ARG A 98 -9.93 4.31 -6.38
N ILE A 99 -10.00 5.62 -6.17
CA ILE A 99 -9.86 6.22 -4.84
C ILE A 99 -10.97 5.76 -3.87
N GLU A 100 -12.18 5.52 -4.36
CA GLU A 100 -13.30 5.06 -3.54
C GLU A 100 -13.00 3.70 -2.88
N LEU A 101 -12.27 2.83 -3.60
CA LEU A 101 -11.88 1.52 -3.08
C LEU A 101 -10.81 1.65 -1.99
N HIS A 102 -9.86 2.57 -2.18
CA HIS A 102 -8.84 2.82 -1.16
C HIS A 102 -9.44 3.52 0.06
N TYR A 103 -10.32 4.49 -0.15
CA TYR A 103 -11.05 5.16 0.92
C TYR A 103 -11.84 4.16 1.78
N LYS A 104 -12.61 3.28 1.14
CA LYS A 104 -13.31 2.19 1.84
C LYS A 104 -12.34 1.33 2.67
N ASP A 105 -11.17 1.00 2.14
CA ASP A 105 -10.19 0.18 2.86
C ASP A 105 -9.63 0.91 4.09
N ILE A 106 -9.40 2.23 4.01
CA ILE A 106 -8.97 3.05 5.15
C ILE A 106 -10.09 3.16 6.19
N ILE A 107 -11.34 3.35 5.77
CA ILE A 107 -12.48 3.36 6.72
C ILE A 107 -12.58 2.02 7.47
N ASN A 108 -12.42 0.90 6.78
CA ASN A 108 -12.40 -0.42 7.42
C ASN A 108 -11.23 -0.55 8.42
N ALA A 109 -10.05 -0.02 8.09
CA ALA A 109 -8.90 -0.02 8.99
C ALA A 109 -9.19 0.83 10.25
N MET A 110 -9.77 2.02 10.08
CA MET A 110 -10.16 2.90 11.20
C MET A 110 -11.23 2.26 12.10
N GLN A 111 -12.20 1.56 11.51
CA GLN A 111 -13.21 0.85 12.29
C GLN A 111 -12.56 -0.27 13.11
N ALA A 112 -11.74 -1.11 12.49
CA ALA A 112 -11.02 -2.18 13.17
C ALA A 112 -10.10 -1.64 14.30
N ALA A 113 -9.42 -0.52 14.07
CA ALA A 113 -8.59 0.13 15.07
C ALA A 113 -9.42 0.56 16.29
N ARG A 114 -10.57 1.20 16.09
CA ARG A 114 -11.48 1.59 17.18
C ARG A 114 -11.98 0.39 17.97
N GLU A 115 -12.36 -0.70 17.31
CA GLU A 115 -12.83 -1.95 17.96
C GLU A 115 -11.71 -2.59 18.79
N MET A 116 -10.45 -2.45 18.37
CA MET A 116 -9.26 -2.95 19.07
C MET A 116 -8.64 -1.94 20.04
N GLN A 117 -9.20 -0.73 20.16
CA GLN A 117 -8.72 0.36 21.03
C GLN A 117 -7.29 0.83 20.69
N VAL A 118 -6.98 0.93 19.41
CA VAL A 118 -5.70 1.43 18.86
C VAL A 118 -5.90 2.80 18.23
#